data_261eb41535d68e20931e6f554ea9c61f
#
_entry.id   261eb41535d68e20931e6f554ea9c61f
#
_cell.length_a   1.000
_cell.length_b   1.000
_cell.length_c   1.000
_cell.angle_alpha   90.00
_cell.angle_beta   90.00
_cell.angle_gamma   90.00
#
_symmetry.space_group_name_H-M   'P 1'
#
loop_
_entity.id
_entity.type
_entity.pdbx_description
1 polymer ?
#
loop_
_entity_poly.entity_id
_entity_poly.type
_entity_poly.pdbx_seq_one_letter_code
_entity_poly.pdbx_strand_id
1 'polypeptide(L)'
;MNKSEQVQTYLKQQSGLFGRELFLKDIESFKKGFNAYKGNKKSVNKISQLYKSISIHKKESLGGSSNQFVFGVGDPNADLMLIGEAPGENEDIKGEPFVGRSGKLLNRILAAIDMNRNDGVFITNVLKSRPPNNRDPLASEIKEWEPYLISEIKIIKPRLIVALGKISGNTLLKKDSSLKEMRGTMHDYFGTPLKVTYHPAALLRLSL
;
A
#
# COMPACT_ATOMS: atom_id res chain seq x y z
N MET A 1 14.20 -25.89 9.76
CA MET A 1 13.32 -25.17 8.78
C MET A 1 13.98 -23.86 8.44
N ASN A 2 14.34 -23.64 7.19
CA ASN A 2 14.94 -22.38 6.78
C ASN A 2 13.88 -21.25 6.72
N LYS A 3 14.31 -19.97 6.64
CA LYS A 3 13.39 -18.82 6.62
C LYS A 3 12.37 -18.87 5.46
N SER A 4 12.73 -19.46 4.33
CA SER A 4 11.86 -19.64 3.17
C SER A 4 10.73 -20.65 3.46
N GLU A 5 11.04 -21.75 4.14
CA GLU A 5 10.06 -22.75 4.55
C GLU A 5 9.08 -22.22 5.58
N GLN A 6 9.54 -21.38 6.53
CA GLN A 6 8.66 -20.72 7.51
C GLN A 6 7.67 -19.77 6.83
N VAL A 7 8.11 -18.99 5.86
CA VAL A 7 7.26 -18.10 5.09
C VAL A 7 6.29 -18.87 4.22
N GLN A 8 6.74 -19.95 3.55
CA GLN A 8 5.86 -20.82 2.77
C GLN A 8 4.83 -21.54 3.65
N THR A 9 5.21 -22.00 4.82
CA THR A 9 4.29 -22.63 5.78
C THR A 9 3.25 -21.61 6.28
N TYR A 10 3.68 -20.38 6.59
CA TYR A 10 2.78 -19.29 6.97
C TYR A 10 1.82 -18.94 5.85
N LEU A 11 2.29 -18.80 4.60
CA LEU A 11 1.45 -18.53 3.44
C LEU A 11 0.49 -19.69 3.14
N LYS A 12 0.91 -20.94 3.33
CA LYS A 12 0.05 -22.13 3.24
C LYS A 12 -1.04 -22.14 4.30
N GLN A 13 -0.71 -21.81 5.56
CA GLN A 13 -1.69 -21.69 6.64
C GLN A 13 -2.69 -20.55 6.37
N GLN A 14 -2.22 -19.39 5.87
CA GLN A 14 -3.09 -18.28 5.48
C GLN A 14 -3.95 -18.64 4.27
N SER A 15 -3.43 -19.40 3.29
CA SER A 15 -4.21 -19.85 2.14
C SER A 15 -5.28 -20.89 2.51
N GLY A 16 -5.03 -21.73 3.53
CA GLY A 16 -6.02 -22.65 4.08
C GLY A 16 -7.19 -21.94 4.79
N LEU A 17 -6.90 -20.81 5.45
CA LEU A 17 -7.90 -19.98 6.14
C LEU A 17 -8.70 -19.08 5.18
N PHE A 18 -8.15 -18.73 4.00
CA PHE A 18 -8.66 -17.65 3.15
C PHE A 18 -8.93 -18.02 1.70
N GLY A 19 -8.90 -19.32 1.32
CA GLY A 19 -9.17 -19.81 -0.05
C GLY A 19 -7.94 -19.80 -0.96
N ARG A 20 -7.54 -20.98 -1.34
CA ARG A 20 -6.22 -21.32 -1.93
C ARG A 20 -5.97 -20.83 -3.36
N GLU A 21 -6.99 -20.55 -4.15
CA GLU A 21 -6.81 -20.51 -5.61
C GLU A 21 -6.70 -19.10 -6.22
N LEU A 22 -7.36 -18.11 -5.63
CA LEU A 22 -7.42 -16.77 -6.26
C LEU A 22 -6.12 -15.97 -6.17
N PHE A 23 -5.44 -16.02 -5.02
CA PHE A 23 -4.30 -15.15 -4.77
C PHE A 23 -3.02 -15.59 -5.50
N LEU A 24 -2.77 -16.89 -5.63
CA LEU A 24 -1.53 -17.42 -6.23
C LEU A 24 -1.58 -17.43 -7.78
N LYS A 25 -2.73 -17.73 -8.39
CA LYS A 25 -2.88 -17.68 -9.86
C LYS A 25 -2.75 -16.27 -10.40
N ASP A 26 -3.34 -15.30 -9.72
CA ASP A 26 -3.25 -13.90 -10.11
C ASP A 26 -1.83 -13.35 -9.97
N ILE A 27 -1.09 -13.78 -8.94
CA ILE A 27 0.32 -13.40 -8.75
C ILE A 27 1.24 -14.05 -9.79
N GLU A 28 1.03 -15.30 -10.16
CA GLU A 28 1.84 -15.95 -11.20
C GLU A 28 1.61 -15.36 -12.60
N SER A 29 0.37 -15.02 -12.93
CA SER A 29 0.08 -14.33 -14.18
C SER A 29 0.67 -12.91 -14.19
N PHE A 30 0.67 -12.24 -13.04
CA PHE A 30 1.30 -10.95 -12.83
C PHE A 30 2.83 -11.02 -12.97
N LYS A 31 3.49 -12.02 -12.33
CA LYS A 31 4.95 -12.26 -12.47
C LYS A 31 5.40 -12.45 -13.92
N LYS A 32 4.64 -13.19 -14.73
CA LYS A 32 4.96 -13.38 -16.17
C LYS A 32 4.92 -12.08 -16.97
N GLY A 33 4.04 -11.14 -16.61
CA GLY A 33 3.97 -9.82 -17.23
C GLY A 33 5.00 -8.81 -16.71
N PHE A 34 5.52 -9.03 -15.49
CA PHE A 34 6.39 -8.10 -14.76
C PHE A 34 7.81 -8.03 -15.33
N ASN A 35 8.38 -9.13 -15.80
CA ASN A 35 9.77 -9.21 -16.28
C ASN A 35 10.03 -8.49 -17.63
N ALA A 36 9.03 -7.87 -18.26
CA ALA A 36 9.14 -7.28 -19.58
C ALA A 36 9.32 -5.75 -19.62
N TYR A 37 9.31 -5.03 -18.47
CA TYR A 37 9.24 -3.56 -18.48
C TYR A 37 10.45 -2.88 -17.81
N LYS A 38 11.19 -2.07 -18.57
CA LYS A 38 12.22 -1.13 -18.06
C LYS A 38 11.65 0.30 -18.00
N GLY A 39 11.58 0.85 -16.79
CA GLY A 39 10.89 2.10 -16.48
C GLY A 39 11.47 3.40 -17.08
N ASN A 40 10.68 4.44 -17.07
CA ASN A 40 10.94 5.75 -17.68
C ASN A 40 11.35 6.79 -16.60
N LYS A 41 12.51 7.42 -16.73
CA LYS A 41 13.07 8.49 -15.85
C LYS A 41 12.12 9.68 -15.60
N LYS A 42 11.06 9.84 -16.40
CA LYS A 42 10.11 10.94 -16.34
C LYS A 42 9.21 10.90 -15.08
N SER A 43 8.94 9.72 -14.53
CA SER A 43 8.09 9.56 -13.35
C SER A 43 8.79 9.99 -12.06
N VAL A 44 10.11 9.77 -11.94
CA VAL A 44 10.92 10.18 -10.77
C VAL A 44 10.81 11.70 -10.54
N ASN A 45 10.99 12.49 -11.58
CA ASN A 45 10.93 13.95 -11.47
C ASN A 45 9.52 14.43 -11.12
N LYS A 46 8.47 13.81 -11.68
CA LYS A 46 7.09 14.19 -11.42
C LYS A 46 6.68 13.90 -9.97
N ILE A 47 7.03 12.72 -9.43
CA ILE A 47 6.70 12.38 -8.05
C ILE A 47 7.44 13.30 -7.07
N SER A 48 8.71 13.62 -7.34
CA SER A 48 9.49 14.55 -6.53
C SER A 48 8.91 15.96 -6.54
N GLN A 49 8.42 16.44 -7.69
CA GLN A 49 7.76 17.75 -7.80
C GLN A 49 6.44 17.76 -7.04
N LEU A 50 5.63 16.69 -7.14
CA LEU A 50 4.40 16.53 -6.38
C LEU A 50 4.67 16.65 -4.88
N TYR A 51 5.64 15.91 -4.35
CA TYR A 51 5.95 15.91 -2.92
C TYR A 51 6.46 17.26 -2.43
N LYS A 52 7.30 17.93 -3.21
CA LYS A 52 7.74 19.30 -2.90
C LYS A 52 6.55 20.27 -2.81
N SER A 53 5.64 20.21 -3.78
CA SER A 53 4.45 21.09 -3.77
C SER A 53 3.54 20.81 -2.57
N ILE A 54 3.31 19.55 -2.21
CA ILE A 54 2.53 19.18 -1.03
C ILE A 54 3.19 19.71 0.25
N SER A 55 4.51 19.51 0.41
CA SER A 55 5.24 19.95 1.60
C SER A 55 5.18 21.47 1.79
N ILE A 56 5.20 22.24 0.71
CA ILE A 56 5.08 23.69 0.76
C ILE A 56 3.65 24.13 1.15
N HIS A 57 2.63 23.57 0.49
CA HIS A 57 1.25 24.04 0.63
C HIS A 57 0.53 23.45 1.86
N LYS A 58 1.01 22.33 2.43
CA LYS A 58 0.38 21.59 3.50
C LYS A 58 1.14 21.64 4.83
N LYS A 59 2.15 22.50 4.95
CA LYS A 59 2.98 22.56 6.16
C LYS A 59 2.15 22.78 7.44
N GLU A 60 1.08 23.57 7.35
CA GLU A 60 0.16 23.86 8.45
C GLU A 60 -0.82 22.70 8.74
N SER A 61 -0.98 21.76 7.81
CA SER A 61 -1.86 20.59 7.97
C SER A 61 -1.19 19.44 8.74
N LEU A 62 0.07 19.57 9.16
CA LEU A 62 0.68 18.71 10.16
C LEU A 62 0.06 19.07 11.51
N GLY A 63 -1.09 18.48 11.84
CA GLY A 63 -1.70 18.65 13.16
C GLY A 63 -0.68 18.37 14.28
N GLY A 64 -0.84 18.94 15.46
CA GLY A 64 0.13 18.90 16.58
C GLY A 64 0.52 17.50 17.09
N SER A 65 0.09 16.43 16.43
CA SER A 65 0.44 15.04 16.71
C SER A 65 1.30 14.37 15.62
N SER A 66 1.56 15.06 14.50
CA SER A 66 2.39 14.54 13.40
C SER A 66 3.68 15.35 13.28
N ASN A 67 4.82 14.65 13.16
CA ASN A 67 6.14 15.26 13.06
C ASN A 67 6.47 15.68 11.63
N GLN A 68 6.03 14.87 10.64
CA GLN A 68 6.35 15.11 9.24
C GLN A 68 5.36 14.43 8.30
N PHE A 69 5.42 14.80 7.02
CA PHE A 69 4.72 14.08 5.97
C PHE A 69 5.40 12.75 5.66
N VAL A 70 4.59 11.72 5.47
CA VAL A 70 5.01 10.38 5.07
C VAL A 70 4.49 10.11 3.66
N PHE A 71 5.34 10.40 2.68
CA PHE A 71 5.03 10.19 1.28
C PHE A 71 5.26 8.74 0.85
N GLY A 72 4.78 8.40 -0.36
CA GLY A 72 5.06 7.10 -0.94
C GLY A 72 6.54 6.93 -1.28
N VAL A 73 7.00 5.69 -1.22
CA VAL A 73 8.38 5.29 -1.53
C VAL A 73 8.38 4.06 -2.44
N GLY A 74 9.50 3.83 -3.09
CA GLY A 74 9.71 2.69 -3.99
C GLY A 74 9.99 3.12 -5.42
N ASP A 75 9.69 2.25 -6.38
CA ASP A 75 9.93 2.49 -7.79
C ASP A 75 8.86 3.43 -8.38
N PRO A 76 9.22 4.64 -8.86
CA PRO A 76 8.27 5.54 -9.52
C PRO A 76 7.70 5.01 -10.85
N ASN A 77 8.19 3.88 -11.32
CA ASN A 77 7.68 3.17 -12.51
C ASN A 77 7.13 1.80 -12.14
N ALA A 78 6.70 1.64 -10.89
CA ALA A 78 6.22 0.38 -10.38
C ALA A 78 4.99 -0.16 -11.11
N ASP A 79 4.98 -1.44 -11.39
CA ASP A 79 3.80 -2.16 -11.86
C ASP A 79 2.82 -2.47 -10.71
N LEU A 80 3.34 -2.60 -9.48
CA LEU A 80 2.56 -2.87 -8.27
C LEU A 80 2.54 -1.66 -7.35
N MET A 81 1.35 -1.18 -7.01
CA MET A 81 1.17 -0.12 -6.02
C MET A 81 0.42 -0.65 -4.79
N LEU A 82 1.05 -0.51 -3.62
CA LEU A 82 0.46 -0.90 -2.34
C LEU A 82 -0.01 0.35 -1.62
N ILE A 83 -1.29 0.38 -1.22
CA ILE A 83 -1.92 1.54 -0.59
C ILE A 83 -2.47 1.15 0.77
N GLY A 84 -1.84 1.65 1.84
CA GLY A 84 -2.33 1.53 3.21
C GLY A 84 -3.27 2.65 3.60
N GLU A 85 -3.58 2.72 4.88
CA GLU A 85 -4.52 3.68 5.46
C GLU A 85 -3.84 5.01 5.79
N ALA A 86 -2.94 5.00 6.75
CA ALA A 86 -2.27 6.17 7.30
C ALA A 86 -0.91 5.79 7.90
N PRO A 87 0.01 6.76 8.08
CA PRO A 87 1.23 6.55 8.83
C PRO A 87 0.95 6.25 10.31
N GLY A 88 1.69 5.30 10.87
CA GLY A 88 1.77 5.09 12.31
C GLY A 88 2.93 5.87 12.93
N GLU A 89 3.20 5.64 14.21
CA GLU A 89 4.24 6.35 14.97
C GLU A 89 5.65 6.17 14.39
N ASN A 90 6.02 4.94 14.05
CA ASN A 90 7.34 4.67 13.46
C ASN A 90 7.50 5.33 12.08
N GLU A 91 6.44 5.34 11.30
CA GLU A 91 6.39 5.98 9.99
C GLU A 91 6.52 7.50 10.11
N ASP A 92 5.82 8.10 11.08
CA ASP A 92 5.87 9.53 11.37
C ASP A 92 7.25 9.99 11.86
N ILE A 93 7.96 9.14 12.64
CA ILE A 93 9.35 9.42 13.08
C ILE A 93 10.33 9.31 11.91
N LYS A 94 10.18 8.29 11.04
CA LYS A 94 11.15 8.01 9.97
C LYS A 94 10.87 8.72 8.65
N GLY A 95 9.64 9.20 8.43
CA GLY A 95 9.21 9.81 7.18
C GLY A 95 8.96 8.84 6.04
N GLU A 96 8.90 7.53 6.32
CA GLU A 96 8.68 6.49 5.31
C GLU A 96 7.50 5.59 5.67
N PRO A 97 6.64 5.18 4.70
CA PRO A 97 5.52 4.29 4.94
C PRO A 97 5.99 2.86 5.24
N PHE A 98 5.27 2.15 6.09
CA PHE A 98 5.51 0.74 6.39
C PHE A 98 6.95 0.43 6.85
N VAL A 99 7.42 1.10 7.89
CA VAL A 99 8.73 0.88 8.53
C VAL A 99 8.65 0.21 9.91
N GLY A 100 7.46 0.21 10.53
CA GLY A 100 7.19 -0.45 11.80
C GLY A 100 7.03 -1.97 11.67
N ARG A 101 6.41 -2.61 12.68
CA ARG A 101 6.18 -4.08 12.71
C ARG A 101 5.39 -4.59 11.49
N SER A 102 4.34 -3.86 11.10
CA SER A 102 3.53 -4.16 9.91
C SER A 102 4.34 -4.05 8.62
N GLY A 103 5.22 -3.07 8.52
CA GLY A 103 6.12 -2.89 7.38
C GLY A 103 7.16 -4.01 7.27
N LYS A 104 7.72 -4.48 8.39
CA LYS A 104 8.60 -5.65 8.40
C LYS A 104 7.89 -6.91 7.88
N LEU A 105 6.61 -7.09 8.23
CA LEU A 105 5.81 -8.19 7.68
C LEU A 105 5.55 -7.99 6.19
N LEU A 106 5.20 -6.77 5.75
CA LEU A 106 5.00 -6.46 4.33
C LEU A 106 6.25 -6.78 3.50
N ASN A 107 7.44 -6.41 3.98
CA ASN A 107 8.70 -6.73 3.30
C ASN A 107 8.92 -8.25 3.17
N ARG A 108 8.52 -9.04 4.18
CA ARG A 108 8.58 -10.52 4.11
C ARG A 108 7.57 -11.09 3.12
N ILE A 109 6.37 -10.50 3.05
CA ILE A 109 5.35 -10.90 2.06
C ILE A 109 5.87 -10.62 0.65
N LEU A 110 6.44 -9.45 0.39
CA LEU A 110 7.04 -9.12 -0.89
C LEU A 110 8.19 -10.07 -1.24
N ALA A 111 9.11 -10.33 -0.32
CA ALA A 111 10.21 -11.26 -0.52
C ALA A 111 9.75 -12.69 -0.84
N ALA A 112 8.59 -13.11 -0.31
CA ALA A 112 8.03 -14.44 -0.59
C ALA A 112 7.52 -14.60 -2.03
N ILE A 113 7.33 -13.50 -2.74
CA ILE A 113 6.95 -13.46 -4.16
C ILE A 113 8.07 -12.89 -5.03
N ASP A 114 9.32 -12.96 -4.56
CA ASP A 114 10.53 -12.46 -5.22
C ASP A 114 10.48 -10.97 -5.59
N MET A 115 9.81 -10.17 -4.78
CA MET A 115 9.72 -8.71 -4.90
C MET A 115 10.35 -8.02 -3.68
N ASN A 116 10.73 -6.76 -3.86
CA ASN A 116 11.18 -5.92 -2.76
C ASN A 116 10.58 -4.51 -2.89
N ARG A 117 10.60 -3.74 -1.79
CA ARG A 117 9.97 -2.43 -1.75
C ARG A 117 10.62 -1.36 -2.64
N ASN A 118 11.83 -1.61 -3.18
CA ASN A 118 12.61 -0.64 -3.92
C ASN A 118 12.62 -0.90 -5.44
N ASP A 119 12.06 -2.03 -5.87
CA ASP A 119 12.10 -2.47 -7.26
C ASP A 119 10.74 -3.00 -7.69
N GLY A 120 10.13 -2.36 -8.67
CA GLY A 120 8.83 -2.70 -9.25
C GLY A 120 7.62 -2.52 -8.31
N VAL A 121 7.83 -2.01 -7.10
CA VAL A 121 6.80 -1.76 -6.09
C VAL A 121 6.83 -0.30 -5.68
N PHE A 122 5.65 0.31 -5.55
CA PHE A 122 5.47 1.61 -4.92
C PHE A 122 4.51 1.48 -3.72
N ILE A 123 4.93 1.98 -2.57
CA ILE A 123 4.20 1.84 -1.31
C ILE A 123 3.79 3.21 -0.81
N THR A 124 2.51 3.40 -0.53
CA THR A 124 1.97 4.66 0.00
C THR A 124 0.79 4.42 0.94
N ASN A 125 0.21 5.50 1.45
CA ASN A 125 -1.02 5.48 2.26
C ASN A 125 -2.05 6.46 1.68
N VAL A 126 -3.32 6.31 2.09
CA VAL A 126 -4.36 7.30 1.81
C VAL A 126 -3.99 8.64 2.43
N LEU A 127 -3.70 8.68 3.74
CA LEU A 127 -3.21 9.87 4.41
C LEU A 127 -1.68 9.99 4.32
N LYS A 128 -1.19 11.23 4.28
CA LYS A 128 0.26 11.51 4.30
C LYS A 128 0.75 12.07 5.64
N SER A 129 -0.14 12.20 6.61
CA SER A 129 0.18 12.58 7.98
C SER A 129 -0.43 11.59 8.96
N ARG A 130 0.22 11.43 10.13
CA ARG A 130 -0.25 10.53 11.19
C ARG A 130 -1.48 11.12 11.86
N PRO A 131 -2.62 10.39 11.94
CA PRO A 131 -3.75 10.81 12.77
C PRO A 131 -3.41 10.78 14.26
N PRO A 132 -3.99 11.67 15.09
CA PRO A 132 -3.79 11.68 16.54
C PRO A 132 -4.03 10.30 17.16
N ASN A 133 -3.09 9.83 17.99
CA ASN A 133 -3.15 8.54 18.68
C ASN A 133 -3.37 7.33 17.77
N ASN A 134 -2.99 7.40 16.49
CA ASN A 134 -3.22 6.38 15.45
C ASN A 134 -4.72 5.98 15.34
N ARG A 135 -5.66 6.93 15.57
CA ARG A 135 -7.08 6.68 15.31
C ARG A 135 -7.34 6.47 13.81
N ASP A 136 -8.46 5.91 13.48
CA ASP A 136 -8.92 5.82 12.10
C ASP A 136 -9.03 7.23 11.48
N PRO A 137 -8.72 7.37 10.19
CA PRO A 137 -8.89 8.62 9.45
C PRO A 137 -10.34 9.14 9.47
N LEU A 138 -10.50 10.44 9.63
CA LEU A 138 -11.78 11.11 9.44
C LEU A 138 -12.09 11.24 7.93
N ALA A 139 -13.37 11.28 7.59
CA ALA A 139 -13.79 11.49 6.20
C ALA A 139 -13.25 12.81 5.62
N SER A 140 -13.15 13.87 6.46
CA SER A 140 -12.54 15.15 6.07
C SER A 140 -11.06 15.02 5.75
N GLU A 141 -10.30 14.25 6.52
CA GLU A 141 -8.87 13.99 6.28
C GLU A 141 -8.67 13.17 4.99
N ILE A 142 -9.49 12.12 4.78
CA ILE A 142 -9.47 11.35 3.53
C ILE A 142 -9.74 12.26 2.34
N LYS A 143 -10.78 13.09 2.40
CA LYS A 143 -11.14 14.04 1.33
C LYS A 143 -10.02 15.04 1.05
N GLU A 144 -9.31 15.46 2.07
CA GLU A 144 -8.17 16.38 1.95
C GLU A 144 -6.97 15.73 1.24
N TRP A 145 -6.65 14.47 1.57
CA TRP A 145 -5.47 13.79 1.03
C TRP A 145 -5.72 13.05 -0.27
N GLU A 146 -6.95 12.72 -0.59
CA GLU A 146 -7.30 11.93 -1.77
C GLU A 146 -6.83 12.51 -3.11
N PRO A 147 -6.90 13.84 -3.38
CA PRO A 147 -6.39 14.41 -4.63
C PRO A 147 -4.90 14.12 -4.87
N TYR A 148 -4.13 14.06 -3.79
CA TYR A 148 -2.68 13.76 -3.87
C TYR A 148 -2.44 12.27 -4.14
N LEU A 149 -3.20 11.38 -3.50
CA LEU A 149 -3.18 9.94 -3.80
C LEU A 149 -3.54 9.66 -5.27
N ILE A 150 -4.59 10.32 -5.78
CA ILE A 150 -4.96 10.23 -7.21
C ILE A 150 -3.80 10.70 -8.11
N SER A 151 -3.10 11.77 -7.71
CA SER A 151 -1.95 12.28 -8.46
C SER A 151 -0.78 11.29 -8.44
N GLU A 152 -0.49 10.64 -7.30
CA GLU A 152 0.50 9.56 -7.22
C GLU A 152 0.14 8.41 -8.19
N ILE A 153 -1.10 7.92 -8.16
CA ILE A 153 -1.55 6.83 -9.04
C ILE A 153 -1.41 7.23 -10.53
N LYS A 154 -1.78 8.47 -10.88
CA LYS A 154 -1.64 8.99 -12.25
C LYS A 154 -0.19 9.13 -12.72
N ILE A 155 0.75 9.40 -11.81
CA ILE A 155 2.18 9.50 -12.11
C ILE A 155 2.80 8.11 -12.24
N ILE A 156 2.56 7.24 -11.27
CA ILE A 156 3.09 5.87 -11.21
C ILE A 156 2.50 5.00 -12.33
N LYS A 157 1.19 5.09 -12.57
CA LYS A 157 0.43 4.28 -13.54
C LYS A 157 0.62 2.78 -13.33
N PRO A 158 0.36 2.27 -12.12
CA PRO A 158 0.58 0.86 -11.83
C PRO A 158 -0.34 -0.02 -12.67
N ARG A 159 0.09 -1.26 -12.92
CA ARG A 159 -0.72 -2.29 -13.56
C ARG A 159 -1.65 -3.00 -12.57
N LEU A 160 -1.33 -2.93 -11.29
CA LEU A 160 -2.14 -3.47 -10.20
C LEU A 160 -2.04 -2.57 -8.97
N ILE A 161 -3.18 -2.26 -8.38
CA ILE A 161 -3.27 -1.63 -7.07
C ILE A 161 -3.70 -2.69 -6.05
N VAL A 162 -3.02 -2.74 -4.91
CA VAL A 162 -3.45 -3.54 -3.75
C VAL A 162 -3.73 -2.62 -2.58
N ALA A 163 -5.00 -2.52 -2.19
CA ALA A 163 -5.44 -1.80 -1.01
C ALA A 163 -5.27 -2.67 0.24
N LEU A 164 -4.50 -2.19 1.21
CA LEU A 164 -4.16 -2.88 2.44
C LEU A 164 -5.10 -2.43 3.56
N GLY A 165 -6.16 -3.21 3.80
CA GLY A 165 -7.15 -2.97 4.85
C GLY A 165 -8.48 -2.39 4.37
N LYS A 166 -9.45 -2.31 5.31
CA LYS A 166 -10.81 -1.86 5.02
C LYS A 166 -10.84 -0.39 4.57
N ILE A 167 -10.14 0.49 5.27
CA ILE A 167 -10.20 1.94 5.03
C ILE A 167 -9.62 2.30 3.66
N SER A 168 -8.44 1.78 3.30
CA SER A 168 -7.90 1.99 1.96
C SER A 168 -8.79 1.41 0.87
N GLY A 169 -9.36 0.22 1.09
CA GLY A 169 -10.32 -0.39 0.16
C GLY A 169 -11.56 0.48 -0.05
N ASN A 170 -12.21 0.90 1.03
CA ASN A 170 -13.41 1.74 0.97
C ASN A 170 -13.14 3.10 0.32
N THR A 171 -12.00 3.71 0.64
CA THR A 171 -11.59 4.99 0.03
C THR A 171 -11.47 4.89 -1.48
N LEU A 172 -10.75 3.88 -1.98
CA LEU A 172 -10.54 3.70 -3.42
C LEU A 172 -11.81 3.27 -4.14
N LEU A 173 -12.62 2.40 -3.53
CA LEU A 173 -13.86 1.90 -4.12
C LEU A 173 -15.05 2.85 -3.95
N LYS A 174 -14.93 3.91 -3.15
CA LYS A 174 -16.02 4.83 -2.80
C LYS A 174 -17.24 4.10 -2.23
N LYS A 175 -16.99 3.12 -1.36
CA LYS A 175 -18.01 2.27 -0.74
C LYS A 175 -17.78 2.20 0.76
N ASP A 176 -18.82 1.85 1.49
CA ASP A 176 -18.70 1.40 2.88
C ASP A 176 -19.10 -0.08 2.92
N SER A 177 -18.12 -0.93 2.61
CA SER A 177 -18.26 -2.38 2.57
C SER A 177 -17.39 -3.04 3.62
N SER A 178 -17.76 -4.25 4.03
CA SER A 178 -16.89 -5.05 4.87
C SER A 178 -15.63 -5.49 4.10
N LEU A 179 -14.53 -5.72 4.83
CA LEU A 179 -13.31 -6.24 4.22
C LEU A 179 -13.54 -7.60 3.55
N LYS A 180 -14.43 -8.44 4.12
CA LYS A 180 -14.79 -9.75 3.58
C LYS A 180 -15.41 -9.64 2.18
N GLU A 181 -16.34 -8.71 2.00
CA GLU A 181 -16.99 -8.46 0.70
C GLU A 181 -16.00 -7.95 -0.33
N MET A 182 -15.16 -6.97 0.03
CA MET A 182 -14.18 -6.39 -0.90
C MET A 182 -13.07 -7.38 -1.32
N ARG A 183 -12.65 -8.28 -0.43
CA ARG A 183 -11.56 -9.23 -0.70
C ARG A 183 -11.92 -10.31 -1.72
N GLY A 184 -13.21 -10.68 -1.82
CA GLY A 184 -13.68 -11.80 -2.63
C GLY A 184 -13.48 -11.60 -4.13
N THR A 185 -13.37 -10.36 -4.60
CA THR A 185 -13.39 -10.01 -6.01
C THR A 185 -12.19 -9.14 -6.42
N MET A 186 -11.93 -9.10 -7.72
CA MET A 186 -11.11 -8.07 -8.33
C MET A 186 -12.01 -6.87 -8.65
N HIS A 187 -11.54 -5.67 -8.35
CA HIS A 187 -12.23 -4.42 -8.63
C HIS A 187 -11.52 -3.66 -9.74
N ASP A 188 -12.16 -2.63 -10.25
CA ASP A 188 -11.59 -1.67 -11.19
C ASP A 188 -11.42 -0.30 -10.52
N TYR A 189 -10.27 0.32 -10.71
CA TYR A 189 -10.00 1.69 -10.30
C TYR A 189 -9.61 2.52 -11.53
N PHE A 190 -10.59 3.11 -12.18
CA PHE A 190 -10.40 3.90 -13.42
C PHE A 190 -9.57 3.19 -14.48
N GLY A 191 -9.86 1.94 -14.74
CA GLY A 191 -9.17 1.09 -15.72
C GLY A 191 -7.93 0.37 -15.17
N THR A 192 -7.58 0.55 -13.89
CA THR A 192 -6.52 -0.19 -13.21
C THR A 192 -7.12 -1.27 -12.31
N PRO A 193 -6.74 -2.54 -12.46
CA PRO A 193 -7.14 -3.61 -11.55
C PRO A 193 -6.81 -3.27 -10.10
N LEU A 194 -7.78 -3.44 -9.20
CA LEU A 194 -7.66 -3.19 -7.77
C LEU A 194 -8.04 -4.44 -6.97
N LYS A 195 -7.14 -4.88 -6.11
CA LYS A 195 -7.39 -5.93 -5.12
C LYS A 195 -7.39 -5.35 -3.71
N VAL A 196 -8.36 -5.75 -2.88
CA VAL A 196 -8.37 -5.41 -1.46
C VAL A 196 -7.91 -6.63 -0.66
N THR A 197 -7.04 -6.43 0.34
CA THR A 197 -6.58 -7.51 1.22
C THR A 197 -6.45 -7.04 2.67
N TYR A 198 -6.04 -7.92 3.58
CA TYR A 198 -5.79 -7.56 4.97
C TYR A 198 -4.63 -6.56 5.09
N HIS A 199 -4.78 -5.62 6.02
CA HIS A 199 -3.65 -4.81 6.45
C HIS A 199 -2.64 -5.71 7.19
N PRO A 200 -1.32 -5.57 6.97
CA PRO A 200 -0.31 -6.38 7.65
C PRO A 200 -0.41 -6.34 9.19
N ALA A 201 -0.82 -5.20 9.77
CA ALA A 201 -1.06 -5.09 11.21
C ALA A 201 -2.19 -6.00 11.72
N ALA A 202 -3.23 -6.26 10.90
CA ALA A 202 -4.30 -7.18 11.27
C ALA A 202 -3.78 -8.63 11.30
N LEU A 203 -2.92 -9.01 10.36
CA LEU A 203 -2.29 -10.33 10.33
C LEU A 203 -1.40 -10.57 11.55
N LEU A 204 -0.69 -9.55 12.02
CA LEU A 204 0.13 -9.65 13.25
C LEU A 204 -0.71 -9.89 14.52
N ARG A 205 -1.98 -9.46 14.53
CA ARG A 205 -2.90 -9.70 15.67
C ARG A 205 -3.52 -11.09 15.65
N LEU A 206 -3.64 -11.70 14.48
CA LEU A 206 -4.20 -13.05 14.30
C LEU A 206 -3.16 -14.16 14.57
N SER A 207 -1.88 -13.80 14.67
CA SER A 207 -0.75 -14.73 14.87
C SER A 207 -0.36 -14.88 16.36
N LEU A 208 -1.12 -14.29 17.27
CA LEU A 208 -0.99 -14.41 18.73
C LEU A 208 -2.13 -15.28 19.26
#